data_34864870e5037c12276f26bd856085ed
#
_entry.id   34864870e5037c12276f26bd856085ed
#
_cell.length_a   1.000
_cell.length_b   1.000
_cell.length_c   1.000
_cell.angle_alpha   90.00
_cell.angle_beta   90.00
_cell.angle_gamma   90.00
#
_symmetry.space_group_name_H-M   'P 1'
#
loop_
_entity.id
_entity.type
_entity.pdbx_description
1 polymer ?
#
loop_
_entity_poly.entity_id
_entity_poly.type
_entity_poly.pdbx_seq_one_letter_code
_entity_poly.pdbx_strand_id
1 'polypeptide(L)' 'MSRFVICFMKDVLGDNGRQIEVCQSILEVDAPNEGEATELAKQKFCKAERLCEWSLHADRIKVKAADVPS' A
#
# COMPACT_ATOMS: atom_id res chain seq x y z
N MET A 1 -0.83 13.77 14.83
CA MET A 1 -0.98 12.62 13.92
C MET A 1 0.34 12.36 13.21
N SER A 2 0.61 11.10 12.94
CA SER A 2 1.84 10.71 12.25
C SER A 2 1.57 10.51 10.77
N ARG A 3 2.60 10.73 9.96
CA ARG A 3 2.51 10.45 8.54
C ARG A 3 3.00 9.04 8.26
N PHE A 4 2.24 8.32 7.45
CA PHE A 4 2.60 6.96 7.04
C PHE A 4 2.66 6.85 5.53
N VAL A 5 3.59 6.05 5.05
CA VAL A 5 3.69 5.71 3.64
C VAL A 5 3.16 4.29 3.48
N ILE A 6 2.18 4.14 2.61
CA ILE A 6 1.52 2.85 2.39
C ILE A 6 1.86 2.38 0.98
N CYS A 7 2.47 1.20 0.89
CA CYS A 7 2.82 0.61 -0.40
C CYS A 7 1.88 -0.56 -0.67
N PHE A 8 1.20 -0.52 -1.80
CA PHE A 8 0.40 -1.65 -2.27
C PHE A 8 1.29 -2.51 -3.15
N MET A 9 1.56 -3.71 -2.69
CA MET A 9 2.50 -4.62 -3.33
C MET A 9 1.78 -5.67 -4.14
N LYS A 10 2.34 -6.02 -5.27
CA LYS A 10 1.80 -7.07 -6.12
C LYS A 10 2.91 -8.06 -6.47
N ASP A 11 2.55 -9.35 -6.43
CA ASP A 11 3.47 -10.40 -6.84
C ASP A 11 3.33 -10.63 -8.34
N VAL A 12 4.44 -10.56 -9.06
CA VAL A 12 4.46 -10.83 -10.49
C VAL A 12 5.45 -11.94 -10.77
N LEU A 13 5.21 -12.67 -11.85
CA LEU A 13 6.10 -13.75 -12.24
C LEU A 13 7.22 -13.19 -13.11
N GLY A 14 8.47 -13.43 -12.67
CA GLY A 14 9.64 -13.01 -13.42
C GLY A 14 9.95 -13.97 -14.58
N ASP A 15 10.89 -13.56 -15.43
CA ASP A 15 11.27 -14.31 -16.63
C ASP A 15 11.79 -15.72 -16.32
N ASN A 16 12.36 -15.91 -15.15
CA ASN A 16 12.92 -17.20 -14.74
C ASN A 16 11.98 -17.99 -13.82
N GLY A 17 10.70 -17.65 -13.80
CA GLY A 17 9.70 -18.33 -13.01
C GLY A 17 9.66 -17.94 -11.53
N ARG A 18 10.47 -16.97 -11.13
CA ARG A 18 10.48 -16.48 -9.76
C ARG A 18 9.39 -15.45 -9.54
N GLN A 19 8.77 -15.49 -8.37
CA GLN A 19 7.84 -14.44 -7.97
C GLN A 19 8.63 -13.23 -7.51
N ILE A 20 8.30 -12.07 -8.06
CA ILE A 20 8.91 -10.80 -7.69
C ILE A 20 7.83 -9.90 -7.12
N GLU A 21 8.11 -9.32 -5.94
CA GLU A 21 7.20 -8.38 -5.32
C GLU A 21 7.51 -6.97 -5.84
N VAL A 22 6.50 -6.31 -6.41
CA VAL A 22 6.65 -4.96 -6.92
C VAL A 22 5.67 -4.02 -6.23
N CYS A 23 6.05 -2.76 -6.10
CA CYS A 23 5.19 -1.76 -5.51
C CYS A 23 4.25 -1.24 -6.60
N GLN A 24 2.97 -1.58 -6.47
CA GLN A 24 1.94 -1.20 -7.43
C GLN A 24 1.60 0.29 -7.28
N SER A 25 1.51 0.75 -6.04
CA SER A 25 1.12 2.12 -5.76
C SER A 25 1.63 2.53 -4.38
N ILE A 26 1.99 3.80 -4.22
CA ILE A 26 2.45 4.37 -2.95
C ILE A 26 1.54 5.53 -2.59
N LEU A 27 1.05 5.53 -1.34
CA LEU A 27 0.21 6.60 -0.83
C LEU A 27 0.76 7.10 0.49
N GLU A 28 0.65 8.40 0.72
CA GLU A 28 0.98 9.00 2.01
C GLU A 28 -0.30 9.42 2.70
N VAL A 29 -0.44 9.04 3.97
CA VAL A 29 -1.62 9.40 4.75
C VAL A 29 -1.20 9.86 6.15
N ASP A 30 -1.99 10.75 6.74
CA ASP A 30 -1.81 11.17 8.13
C ASP A 30 -2.84 10.44 8.97
N ALA A 31 -2.38 9.76 10.01
CA ALA A 31 -3.24 8.96 10.87
C ALA A 31 -2.63 8.84 12.26
N PRO A 32 -3.44 8.51 13.27
CA PRO A 32 -2.93 8.34 14.63
C PRO A 32 -2.14 7.05 14.83
N ASN A 33 -2.37 6.05 13.98
CA ASN A 33 -1.68 4.76 14.09
C ASN A 33 -1.70 4.05 12.73
N GLU A 34 -0.96 2.94 12.65
CA GLU A 34 -0.83 2.16 11.40
C GLU A 34 -2.16 1.58 10.92
N GLY A 35 -3.01 1.14 11.85
CA GLY A 35 -4.31 0.58 11.49
C GLY A 35 -5.18 1.59 10.76
N GLU A 36 -5.25 2.81 11.31
CA GLU A 36 -6.01 3.88 10.69
C GLU A 36 -5.39 4.30 9.36
N ALA A 37 -4.06 4.36 9.29
CA ALA A 37 -3.35 4.69 8.06
C ALA A 37 -3.67 3.69 6.96
N THR A 38 -3.68 2.40 7.28
CA THR A 38 -3.99 1.35 6.33
C THR A 38 -5.40 1.49 5.79
N GLU A 39 -6.37 1.75 6.67
CA GLU A 39 -7.76 1.93 6.25
C GLU A 39 -7.94 3.13 5.33
N LEU A 40 -7.30 4.24 5.67
CA LEU A 40 -7.36 5.44 4.83
C LEU A 40 -6.72 5.18 3.47
N ALA A 41 -5.60 4.46 3.45
CA ALA A 41 -4.92 4.14 2.20
C ALA A 41 -5.77 3.23 1.32
N LYS A 42 -6.42 2.23 1.90
CA LYS A 42 -7.32 1.35 1.16
C LYS A 42 -8.44 2.13 0.50
N GLN A 43 -9.04 3.06 1.23
CA GLN A 43 -10.11 3.90 0.70
C GLN A 43 -9.60 4.76 -0.46
N LYS A 44 -8.45 5.38 -0.29
CA LYS A 44 -7.86 6.23 -1.33
C LYS A 44 -7.48 5.42 -2.56
N PHE A 45 -6.91 4.24 -2.36
CA PHE A 45 -6.52 3.36 -3.47
C PHE A 45 -7.73 2.91 -4.27
N CYS A 46 -8.77 2.44 -3.60
CA CYS A 46 -9.99 2.00 -4.26
C CYS A 46 -10.67 3.14 -5.02
N LYS A 47 -10.68 4.34 -4.44
CA LYS A 47 -11.28 5.50 -5.07
C LYS A 47 -10.49 5.91 -6.31
N ALA A 48 -9.16 5.94 -6.22
CA ALA A 48 -8.31 6.34 -7.33
C ALA A 48 -8.38 5.37 -8.49
N GLU A 49 -8.47 4.08 -8.20
CA GLU A 49 -8.54 3.03 -9.22
C GLU A 49 -9.97 2.66 -9.59
N ARG A 50 -10.96 3.28 -8.95
CA ARG A 50 -12.39 3.01 -9.14
C ARG A 50 -12.73 1.54 -8.86
N LEU A 51 -12.15 1.00 -7.79
CA LEU A 51 -12.33 -0.39 -7.40
C LEU A 51 -13.27 -0.49 -6.21
N CYS A 52 -13.97 -1.62 -6.12
CA CYS A 52 -14.75 -1.95 -4.93
C CYS A 52 -13.87 -2.45 -3.81
N GLU A 53 -12.71 -3.01 -4.14
CA GLU A 53 -11.80 -3.60 -3.17
C GLU A 53 -10.35 -3.48 -3.66
N TRP A 54 -9.45 -3.12 -2.74
CA TRP A 54 -8.03 -2.93 -3.07
C TRP A 54 -7.35 -4.22 -3.54
N SER A 55 -7.79 -5.36 -3.03
CA SER A 55 -7.17 -6.65 -3.35
C SER A 55 -7.33 -7.07 -4.81
N LEU A 56 -8.17 -6.37 -5.56
CA LEU A 56 -8.32 -6.63 -6.99
C LEU A 56 -7.07 -6.25 -7.78
N HIS A 57 -6.26 -5.35 -7.25
CA HIS A 57 -5.06 -4.87 -7.94
C HIS A 57 -3.77 -5.02 -7.14
N ALA A 58 -3.86 -5.41 -5.88
CA ALA A 58 -2.68 -5.57 -5.04
C ALA A 58 -2.81 -6.82 -4.18
N ASP A 59 -1.70 -7.48 -3.91
CA ASP A 59 -1.68 -8.72 -3.15
C ASP A 59 -1.39 -8.49 -1.67
N ARG A 60 -0.69 -7.43 -1.33
CA ARG A 60 -0.39 -7.12 0.07
C ARG A 60 -0.12 -5.64 0.26
N ILE A 61 -0.16 -5.21 1.50
CA ILE A 61 0.06 -3.82 1.89
C ILE A 61 1.23 -3.75 2.86
N LYS A 62 2.14 -2.82 2.63
CA LYS A 62 3.22 -2.51 3.56
C LYS A 62 3.05 -1.10 4.08
N VAL A 63 3.18 -0.93 5.39
CA VAL A 63 3.03 0.36 6.06
C VAL A 63 4.36 0.77 6.67
N LYS A 64 4.75 2.01 6.45
CA LYS A 64 5.99 2.57 6.97
C LYS A 64 5.72 3.93 7.58
N ALA A 65 6.28 4.20 8.76
CA ALA A 65 6.17 5.51 9.36
C ALA A 65 7.15 6.45 8.65
N ALA A 66 6.60 7.49 8.02
CA ALA A 66 7.41 8.39 7.20
C ALA A 66 8.21 9.39 8.01
N ASP A 67 7.76 9.69 9.22
CA ASP A 67 8.39 10.69 10.08
C ASP A 67 9.32 10.10 11.15
N VAL A 68 9.61 8.81 11.06
CA VAL A 68 10.54 8.16 11.99
C VAL A 68 11.95 8.26 11.41
N PRO A 69 12.90 8.86 12.15
CA PRO A 69 14.28 8.89 11.67
C PRO A 69 14.84 7.48 11.61
N SER A 70 15.45 7.17 10.50
CA SER A 70 16.03 5.84 10.27
C SER A 70 17.49 5.82 10.65
#